data_3e2f88cca769207bcca0ee6f3c22ebc7
#
_entry.id   3e2f88cca769207bcca0ee6f3c22ebc7
#
_cell.length_a   1.000
_cell.length_b   1.000
_cell.length_c   1.000
_cell.angle_alpha   90.00
_cell.angle_beta   90.00
_cell.angle_gamma   90.00
#
_symmetry.space_group_name_H-M   'P 1'
#
loop_
_entity.id
_entity.type
_entity.pdbx_description
1 polymer ?
#
loop_
_entity_poly.entity_id
_entity_poly.type
_entity_poly.pdbx_seq_one_letter_code
_entity_poly.pdbx_strand_id
1 'polypeptide(L)'
;MGKIKIGIVVLVFALMGFQKSDFVKEQSKNAQKAFVSDTLTWKKLGQIKYIKKQHKDYGSIDFPLISPEIKKYHNKRIFMSGFIVPIDNVNYALSKNVFASCFFCGKAGPETIMGIKFKAGKLKLRTDQYVTLEGIMKVNENDPDNWMYNIEEAVIVKGN
;
A
#
# COMPACT_ATOMS: atom_id res chain seq x y z
N MET A 1 -61.37 -6.72 49.21
CA MET A 1 -60.33 -5.77 49.65
C MET A 1 -59.00 -6.43 49.37
N GLY A 2 -58.13 -6.02 48.47
CA GLY A 2 -57.71 -4.80 47.87
C GLY A 2 -57.07 -5.06 46.52
N LYS A 3 -57.61 -4.42 45.53
CA LYS A 3 -57.01 -4.19 44.20
C LYS A 3 -56.21 -2.89 44.36
N ILE A 4 -54.97 -2.87 44.04
CA ILE A 4 -54.06 -1.76 43.76
C ILE A 4 -52.62 -2.21 44.11
N LYS A 5 -51.95 -2.86 43.19
CA LYS A 5 -50.47 -2.95 43.16
C LYS A 5 -49.90 -3.40 41.79
N ILE A 6 -50.64 -3.25 40.69
CA ILE A 6 -50.21 -3.63 39.33
C ILE A 6 -49.78 -2.39 38.49
N GLY A 7 -49.92 -1.16 39.03
CA GLY A 7 -49.72 0.07 38.24
C GLY A 7 -48.30 0.65 38.23
N ILE A 8 -47.35 0.17 39.05
CA ILE A 8 -46.04 0.84 39.20
C ILE A 8 -44.88 0.10 38.52
N VAL A 9 -45.08 -1.15 38.10
CA VAL A 9 -43.95 -1.93 37.48
C VAL A 9 -43.79 -1.66 35.96
N VAL A 10 -44.81 -1.10 35.31
CA VAL A 10 -44.75 -0.84 33.85
C VAL A 10 -44.06 0.47 33.47
N LEU A 11 -43.88 1.40 34.42
CA LEU A 11 -43.32 2.73 34.12
C LEU A 11 -41.79 2.81 34.19
N VAL A 12 -41.09 1.79 34.72
CA VAL A 12 -39.63 1.79 34.85
C VAL A 12 -38.88 1.20 33.67
N PHE A 13 -39.58 0.46 32.78
CA PHE A 13 -38.96 -0.15 31.59
C PHE A 13 -38.90 0.75 30.34
N ALA A 14 -39.49 1.94 30.36
CA ALA A 14 -39.50 2.87 29.23
C ALA A 14 -38.32 3.87 29.18
N LEU A 15 -37.39 3.85 30.14
CA LEU A 15 -36.26 4.81 30.21
C LEU A 15 -34.86 4.21 29.94
N MET A 16 -34.75 2.94 29.53
CA MET A 16 -33.46 2.32 29.22
C MET A 16 -33.24 2.02 27.73
N GLY A 17 -33.94 2.68 26.82
CA GLY A 17 -33.95 2.39 25.37
C GLY A 17 -33.22 3.38 24.46
N PHE A 18 -32.43 4.35 24.96
CA PHE A 18 -31.91 5.41 24.07
C PHE A 18 -30.46 5.80 24.31
N GLN A 19 -29.52 4.83 24.33
CA GLN A 19 -28.10 5.17 24.41
C GLN A 19 -27.17 4.25 23.60
N LYS A 20 -27.64 3.64 22.49
CA LYS A 20 -26.80 2.79 21.63
C LYS A 20 -26.46 3.36 20.25
N SER A 21 -26.97 4.55 19.86
CA SER A 21 -26.75 5.07 18.50
C SER A 21 -25.56 5.98 18.32
N ASP A 22 -25.05 6.62 19.41
CA ASP A 22 -23.98 7.61 19.26
C ASP A 22 -22.57 6.98 19.30
N PHE A 23 -22.39 5.89 20.04
CA PHE A 23 -21.11 5.21 20.14
C PHE A 23 -20.68 4.51 18.83
N VAL A 24 -21.65 3.99 18.06
CA VAL A 24 -21.38 3.34 16.77
C VAL A 24 -21.04 4.35 15.68
N LYS A 25 -21.61 5.56 15.71
CA LYS A 25 -21.28 6.63 14.75
C LYS A 25 -19.89 7.24 14.96
N GLU A 26 -19.41 7.27 16.19
CA GLU A 26 -18.09 7.83 16.50
C GLU A 26 -16.95 6.85 16.13
N GLN A 27 -17.15 5.54 16.30
CA GLN A 27 -16.19 4.53 15.81
C GLN A 27 -16.10 4.49 14.29
N SER A 28 -17.20 4.70 13.57
CA SER A 28 -17.18 4.74 12.09
C SER A 28 -16.46 5.99 11.55
N LYS A 29 -16.56 7.12 12.21
CA LYS A 29 -15.83 8.36 11.84
C LYS A 29 -14.34 8.27 12.15
N ASN A 30 -13.93 7.60 13.23
CA ASN A 30 -12.52 7.40 13.56
C ASN A 30 -11.84 6.35 12.69
N ALA A 31 -12.57 5.30 12.26
CA ALA A 31 -12.06 4.34 11.28
C ALA A 31 -11.85 4.98 9.89
N GLN A 32 -12.71 5.91 9.49
CA GLN A 32 -12.60 6.61 8.20
C GLN A 32 -11.51 7.69 8.19
N LYS A 33 -11.10 8.22 9.36
CA LYS A 33 -10.03 9.21 9.48
C LYS A 33 -8.62 8.61 9.46
N ALA A 34 -8.49 7.28 9.62
CA ALA A 34 -7.22 6.55 9.57
C ALA A 34 -6.75 6.19 8.14
N PHE A 35 -7.55 6.47 7.12
CA PHE A 35 -7.30 6.08 5.72
C PHE A 35 -7.00 7.26 4.78
N VAL A 36 -6.28 8.26 5.25
CA VAL A 36 -5.56 9.14 4.31
C VAL A 36 -4.14 8.58 4.16
N SER A 37 -4.04 7.42 3.57
CA SER A 37 -2.76 6.98 3.06
C SER A 37 -2.59 7.64 1.69
N ASP A 38 -1.48 8.33 1.52
CA ASP A 38 -1.17 9.06 0.30
C ASP A 38 -1.10 8.10 -0.89
N THR A 39 -1.96 8.30 -1.89
CA THR A 39 -1.83 7.58 -3.16
C THR A 39 -0.55 8.03 -3.85
N LEU A 40 0.43 7.14 -3.90
CA LEU A 40 1.67 7.38 -4.62
C LEU A 40 1.45 7.13 -6.13
N THR A 41 2.13 7.87 -6.98
CA THR A 41 2.00 7.74 -8.43
C THR A 41 3.34 7.49 -9.11
N TRP A 42 3.34 6.76 -10.23
CA TRP A 42 4.51 6.55 -11.07
C TRP A 42 5.12 7.84 -11.59
N LYS A 43 4.30 8.88 -11.86
CA LYS A 43 4.78 10.21 -12.23
C LYS A 43 5.67 10.82 -11.15
N LYS A 44 5.30 10.64 -9.88
CA LYS A 44 6.07 11.14 -8.74
C LYS A 44 7.36 10.32 -8.56
N LEU A 45 7.28 8.98 -8.63
CA LEU A 45 8.45 8.10 -8.55
C LEU A 45 9.46 8.33 -9.68
N GLY A 46 8.99 8.68 -10.87
CA GLY A 46 9.85 8.96 -12.04
C GLY A 46 10.59 10.31 -11.98
N GLN A 47 10.35 11.15 -10.96
CA GLN A 47 11.11 12.38 -10.74
C GLN A 47 12.43 12.09 -10.03
N ILE A 48 13.31 11.37 -10.70
CA ILE A 48 14.58 10.90 -10.18
C ILE A 48 15.74 11.35 -11.06
N LYS A 49 16.91 11.54 -10.45
CA LYS A 49 18.18 11.76 -11.12
C LYS A 49 19.11 10.62 -10.82
N TYR A 50 20.08 10.39 -11.69
CA TYR A 50 21.11 9.40 -11.46
C TYR A 50 22.47 10.08 -11.35
N ILE A 51 23.34 9.57 -10.48
CA ILE A 51 24.72 10.03 -10.31
C ILE A 51 25.65 8.84 -10.39
N LYS A 52 26.80 9.00 -11.07
CA LYS A 52 27.83 7.97 -11.12
C LYS A 52 28.53 7.87 -9.77
N LYS A 53 28.61 6.65 -9.24
CA LYS A 53 29.40 6.32 -8.05
C LYS A 53 30.24 5.08 -8.32
N GLN A 54 31.40 5.02 -7.68
CA GLN A 54 32.20 3.81 -7.67
C GLN A 54 31.60 2.78 -6.70
N HIS A 55 31.38 1.58 -7.20
CA HIS A 55 30.99 0.43 -6.41
C HIS A 55 32.12 -0.60 -6.41
N LYS A 56 32.33 -1.28 -5.29
CA LYS A 56 33.47 -2.21 -5.12
C LYS A 56 33.41 -3.39 -6.12
N ASP A 57 32.22 -3.88 -6.44
CA ASP A 57 32.04 -5.08 -7.26
C ASP A 57 31.66 -4.76 -8.71
N TYR A 58 31.06 -3.58 -8.97
CA TYR A 58 30.50 -3.22 -10.30
C TYR A 58 31.24 -2.05 -10.98
N GLY A 59 32.26 -1.47 -10.32
CA GLY A 59 32.94 -0.31 -10.86
C GLY A 59 32.08 0.95 -10.85
N SER A 60 32.15 1.76 -11.92
CA SER A 60 31.36 2.99 -12.02
C SER A 60 29.94 2.70 -12.52
N ILE A 61 28.95 2.79 -11.67
CA ILE A 61 27.54 2.59 -11.99
C ILE A 61 26.69 3.80 -11.63
N ASP A 62 25.49 3.87 -12.21
CA ASP A 62 24.54 4.92 -11.93
C ASP A 62 23.70 4.59 -10.69
N PHE A 63 23.79 5.45 -9.67
CA PHE A 63 22.98 5.38 -8.45
C PHE A 63 21.85 6.38 -8.50
N PRO A 64 20.66 6.01 -7.98
CA PRO A 64 19.54 6.94 -7.89
C PRO A 64 19.80 8.04 -6.85
N LEU A 65 19.51 9.27 -7.21
CA LEU A 65 19.44 10.41 -6.29
C LEU A 65 17.96 10.67 -5.99
N ILE A 66 17.48 10.06 -4.94
CA ILE A 66 16.07 10.13 -4.57
C ILE A 66 15.76 11.44 -3.85
N SER A 67 14.74 12.15 -4.32
CA SER A 67 14.36 13.45 -3.77
C SER A 67 13.81 13.34 -2.34
N PRO A 68 13.94 14.42 -1.52
CA PRO A 68 13.35 14.44 -0.17
C PRO A 68 11.83 14.19 -0.17
N GLU A 69 11.12 14.60 -1.25
CA GLU A 69 9.68 14.36 -1.40
C GLU A 69 9.34 12.88 -1.50
N ILE A 70 10.19 12.09 -2.17
CA ILE A 70 10.02 10.62 -2.25
C ILE A 70 10.45 9.95 -0.95
N LYS A 71 11.55 10.42 -0.34
CA LYS A 71 12.04 9.87 0.94
C LYS A 71 11.03 9.96 2.08
N LYS A 72 10.12 10.95 2.05
CA LYS A 72 9.02 11.05 3.03
C LYS A 72 8.10 9.84 3.07
N TYR A 73 8.03 9.07 1.98
CA TYR A 73 7.23 7.84 1.91
C TYR A 73 7.94 6.61 2.46
N HIS A 74 9.25 6.69 2.71
CA HIS A 74 9.99 5.57 3.32
C HIS A 74 9.40 5.20 4.69
N ASN A 75 9.11 3.91 4.87
CA ASN A 75 8.40 3.35 6.03
C ASN A 75 6.96 3.87 6.23
N LYS A 76 6.36 4.48 5.22
CA LYS A 76 4.95 4.89 5.26
C LYS A 76 4.07 3.90 4.52
N ARG A 77 2.83 3.80 4.99
CA ARG A 77 1.78 3.04 4.30
C ARG A 77 1.30 3.86 3.10
N ILE A 78 1.31 3.23 1.94
CA ILE A 78 0.94 3.85 0.66
C ILE A 78 -0.05 2.98 -0.09
N PHE A 79 -0.73 3.58 -1.07
CA PHE A 79 -1.40 2.88 -2.16
C PHE A 79 -0.64 3.09 -3.45
N MET A 80 -0.47 2.01 -4.21
CA MET A 80 0.17 2.06 -5.53
C MET A 80 -0.54 1.14 -6.49
N SER A 81 -0.84 1.62 -7.70
CA SER A 81 -1.49 0.84 -8.75
C SER A 81 -0.53 0.56 -9.89
N GLY A 82 -0.65 -0.63 -10.48
CA GLY A 82 0.18 -1.03 -11.60
C GLY A 82 -0.13 -2.44 -12.10
N PHE A 83 0.69 -2.90 -13.01
CA PHE A 83 0.62 -4.23 -13.60
C PHE A 83 1.50 -5.20 -12.84
N ILE A 84 1.01 -6.41 -12.61
CA ILE A 84 1.80 -7.50 -12.03
C ILE A 84 2.77 -8.03 -13.08
N VAL A 85 4.04 -8.06 -12.72
CA VAL A 85 5.12 -8.64 -13.53
C VAL A 85 5.76 -9.79 -12.74
N PRO A 86 5.74 -11.03 -13.25
CA PRO A 86 6.43 -12.14 -12.62
C PRO A 86 7.95 -11.95 -12.72
N ILE A 87 8.66 -12.13 -11.61
CA ILE A 87 10.13 -12.16 -11.55
C ILE A 87 10.60 -13.61 -11.66
N ASP A 88 9.92 -14.47 -10.94
CA ASP A 88 10.09 -15.92 -10.95
C ASP A 88 8.76 -16.61 -10.62
N ASN A 89 8.80 -17.91 -10.28
CA ASN A 89 7.61 -18.70 -9.99
C ASN A 89 6.82 -18.26 -8.75
N VAL A 90 7.38 -17.38 -7.90
CA VAL A 90 6.79 -17.00 -6.60
C VAL A 90 6.89 -15.52 -6.28
N ASN A 91 7.80 -14.80 -6.96
CA ASN A 91 8.05 -13.40 -6.73
C ASN A 91 7.49 -12.54 -7.88
N TYR A 92 6.99 -11.39 -7.52
CA TYR A 92 6.39 -10.43 -8.43
C TYR A 92 6.93 -9.03 -8.19
N ALA A 93 6.86 -8.21 -9.23
CA ALA A 93 7.00 -6.77 -9.13
C ALA A 93 5.72 -6.07 -9.60
N LEU A 94 5.50 -4.86 -9.11
CA LEU A 94 4.50 -3.95 -9.62
C LEU A 94 5.17 -3.04 -10.67
N SER A 95 4.60 -2.97 -11.85
CA SER A 95 5.13 -2.17 -12.95
C SER A 95 4.15 -1.09 -13.39
N LYS A 96 4.69 0.06 -13.80
CA LYS A 96 3.96 1.10 -14.51
C LYS A 96 3.40 0.61 -15.84
N ASN A 97 4.15 -0.27 -16.51
CA ASN A 97 3.90 -0.72 -17.87
C ASN A 97 3.56 -2.21 -17.87
N VAL A 98 2.87 -2.67 -18.93
CA VAL A 98 2.69 -4.09 -19.21
C VAL A 98 4.04 -4.79 -19.42
N PHE A 99 4.09 -6.11 -19.23
CA PHE A 99 5.32 -6.90 -19.25
C PHE A 99 6.17 -6.65 -20.51
N ALA A 100 5.55 -6.62 -21.68
CA ALA A 100 6.25 -6.39 -22.96
C ALA A 100 6.92 -4.99 -23.08
N SER A 101 6.60 -4.06 -22.20
CA SER A 101 7.13 -2.68 -22.18
C SER A 101 7.69 -2.28 -20.83
N CYS A 102 7.94 -3.25 -19.92
CA CYS A 102 8.49 -3.01 -18.61
C CYS A 102 10.02 -2.89 -18.63
N PHE A 103 10.58 -2.65 -17.45
CA PHE A 103 12.02 -2.53 -17.25
C PHE A 103 12.83 -3.71 -17.77
N PHE A 104 12.38 -4.96 -17.59
CA PHE A 104 13.10 -6.16 -18.02
C PHE A 104 13.29 -6.26 -19.54
N CYS A 105 12.43 -5.60 -20.32
CA CYS A 105 12.57 -5.54 -21.77
C CYS A 105 13.44 -4.36 -22.23
N GLY A 106 14.07 -3.62 -21.29
CA GLY A 106 14.91 -2.45 -21.59
C GLY A 106 14.16 -1.27 -22.22
N LYS A 107 12.82 -1.24 -22.07
CA LYS A 107 11.96 -0.17 -22.63
C LYS A 107 11.56 0.89 -21.61
N ALA A 108 11.96 0.72 -20.36
CA ALA A 108 11.64 1.63 -19.27
C ALA A 108 12.77 1.66 -18.24
N GLY A 109 12.90 2.75 -17.50
CA GLY A 109 13.89 2.87 -16.43
C GLY A 109 13.48 2.15 -15.14
N PRO A 110 14.44 1.94 -14.22
CA PRO A 110 14.19 1.24 -12.96
C PRO A 110 13.20 1.97 -12.03
N GLU A 111 12.92 3.23 -12.27
CA GLU A 111 11.89 4.02 -11.55
C GLU A 111 10.45 3.61 -11.93
N THR A 112 10.28 2.76 -12.93
CA THR A 112 8.98 2.30 -13.42
C THR A 112 8.58 0.93 -12.87
N ILE A 113 9.38 0.38 -11.95
CA ILE A 113 9.13 -0.93 -11.34
C ILE A 113 9.38 -0.88 -9.83
N MET A 114 8.66 -1.70 -9.09
CA MET A 114 8.71 -1.78 -7.63
C MET A 114 8.65 -3.25 -7.20
N GLY A 115 9.57 -3.69 -6.36
CA GLY A 115 9.51 -5.03 -5.77
C GLY A 115 8.31 -5.17 -4.85
N ILE A 116 7.70 -6.34 -4.83
CA ILE A 116 6.54 -6.64 -3.96
C ILE A 116 6.91 -7.73 -2.97
N LYS A 117 6.60 -7.48 -1.68
CA LYS A 117 6.61 -8.49 -0.62
C LYS A 117 5.22 -8.57 -0.01
N PHE A 118 4.47 -9.60 -0.38
CA PHE A 118 3.10 -9.79 0.08
C PHE A 118 3.03 -10.20 1.55
N LYS A 119 2.07 -9.64 2.28
CA LYS A 119 1.79 -10.00 3.67
C LYS A 119 1.28 -11.45 3.79
N ALA A 120 0.47 -11.90 2.85
CA ALA A 120 -0.09 -13.25 2.83
C ALA A 120 0.92 -14.33 2.35
N GLY A 121 2.19 -13.97 2.09
CA GLY A 121 3.18 -14.87 1.52
C GLY A 121 2.98 -15.09 0.02
N LYS A 122 3.09 -16.35 -0.44
CA LYS A 122 3.02 -16.69 -1.86
C LYS A 122 1.60 -16.57 -2.40
N LEU A 123 1.42 -15.78 -3.46
CA LEU A 123 0.17 -15.64 -4.21
C LEU A 123 0.39 -16.15 -5.64
N LYS A 124 -0.68 -16.60 -6.28
CA LYS A 124 -0.68 -16.94 -7.71
C LYS A 124 -1.39 -15.84 -8.47
N LEU A 125 -0.62 -15.00 -9.17
CA LEU A 125 -1.11 -13.86 -9.93
C LEU A 125 -0.83 -14.04 -11.43
N ARG A 126 -1.63 -13.37 -12.26
CA ARG A 126 -1.46 -13.39 -13.71
C ARG A 126 -0.55 -12.24 -14.14
N THR A 127 0.30 -12.49 -15.14
CA THR A 127 1.04 -11.43 -15.84
C THR A 127 0.07 -10.37 -16.35
N ASP A 128 0.45 -9.11 -16.23
CA ASP A 128 -0.32 -7.93 -16.65
C ASP A 128 -1.68 -7.75 -15.95
N GLN A 129 -1.91 -8.47 -14.85
CA GLN A 129 -3.04 -8.19 -13.99
C GLN A 129 -2.87 -6.79 -13.38
N TYR A 130 -3.82 -5.90 -13.64
CA TYR A 130 -3.78 -4.56 -13.04
C TYR A 130 -4.35 -4.60 -11.63
N VAL A 131 -3.57 -4.14 -10.67
CA VAL A 131 -3.95 -4.15 -9.24
C VAL A 131 -3.64 -2.83 -8.57
N THR A 132 -4.31 -2.57 -7.45
CA THR A 132 -3.89 -1.57 -6.46
C THR A 132 -3.43 -2.31 -5.22
N LEU A 133 -2.21 -2.04 -4.81
CA LEU A 133 -1.61 -2.55 -3.59
C LEU A 133 -1.67 -1.48 -2.49
N GLU A 134 -1.93 -1.91 -1.28
CA GLU A 134 -1.65 -1.19 -0.05
C GLU A 134 -0.47 -1.87 0.66
N GLY A 135 0.50 -1.10 1.12
CA GLY A 135 1.65 -1.66 1.83
C GLY A 135 2.61 -0.58 2.33
N ILE A 136 3.73 -1.01 2.90
CA ILE A 136 4.76 -0.13 3.45
C ILE A 136 5.83 0.12 2.38
N MET A 137 6.02 1.38 1.99
CA MET A 137 7.04 1.76 1.03
C MET A 137 8.44 1.65 1.64
N LYS A 138 9.34 1.02 0.91
CA LYS A 138 10.78 1.03 1.18
C LYS A 138 11.51 1.67 0.01
N VAL A 139 12.40 2.59 0.32
CA VAL A 139 13.24 3.30 -0.63
C VAL A 139 14.68 2.85 -0.42
N ASN A 140 15.35 2.49 -1.50
CA ASN A 140 16.74 2.05 -1.53
C ASN A 140 17.54 2.94 -2.47
N GLU A 141 18.65 3.52 -1.97
CA GLU A 141 19.54 4.41 -2.72
C GLU A 141 20.97 3.87 -2.84
N ASN A 142 21.31 2.80 -2.11
CA ASN A 142 22.71 2.43 -1.91
C ASN A 142 23.02 0.99 -2.27
N ASP A 143 22.03 0.13 -2.39
CA ASP A 143 22.21 -1.28 -2.71
C ASP A 143 21.76 -1.53 -4.17
N PRO A 144 22.72 -1.71 -5.12
CA PRO A 144 22.40 -1.92 -6.53
C PRO A 144 21.81 -3.30 -6.82
N ASP A 145 21.93 -4.25 -5.89
CA ASP A 145 21.39 -5.60 -6.02
C ASP A 145 19.92 -5.69 -5.61
N ASN A 146 19.34 -4.58 -5.16
CA ASN A 146 17.96 -4.53 -4.70
C ASN A 146 17.16 -3.47 -5.47
N TRP A 147 15.82 -3.66 -5.52
CA TRP A 147 14.93 -2.68 -6.12
C TRP A 147 15.08 -1.30 -5.47
N MET A 148 15.09 -0.25 -6.29
CA MET A 148 15.07 1.14 -5.83
C MET A 148 13.84 1.42 -4.97
N TYR A 149 12.71 0.86 -5.34
CA TYR A 149 11.44 0.93 -4.62
C TYR A 149 10.93 -0.46 -4.31
N ASN A 150 10.45 -0.66 -3.09
CA ASN A 150 9.77 -1.87 -2.68
C ASN A 150 8.48 -1.51 -1.93
N ILE A 151 7.49 -2.39 -2.02
CA ILE A 151 6.28 -2.36 -1.19
C ILE A 151 6.23 -3.64 -0.37
N GLU A 152 6.36 -3.50 0.95
CA GLU A 152 6.34 -4.62 1.91
C GLU A 152 4.99 -4.70 2.61
N GLU A 153 4.70 -5.86 3.22
CA GLU A 153 3.40 -6.18 3.82
C GLU A 153 2.23 -5.89 2.87
N ALA A 154 2.47 -6.08 1.57
CA ALA A 154 1.55 -5.70 0.53
C ALA A 154 0.27 -6.55 0.57
N VAL A 155 -0.87 -5.89 0.40
CA VAL A 155 -2.17 -6.52 0.19
C VAL A 155 -2.83 -5.94 -1.06
N ILE A 156 -3.53 -6.77 -1.84
CA ILE A 156 -4.31 -6.30 -2.98
C ILE A 156 -5.62 -5.75 -2.44
N VAL A 157 -5.85 -4.46 -2.64
CA VAL A 157 -7.07 -3.77 -2.21
C VAL A 157 -8.04 -3.53 -3.37
N LYS A 158 -7.55 -3.57 -4.61
CA LYS A 158 -8.33 -3.53 -5.83
C LYS A 158 -7.59 -4.30 -6.94
N GLY A 159 -8.32 -5.09 -7.72
CA GLY A 159 -7.78 -5.81 -8.88
C GLY A 159 -8.90 -6.43 -9.69
N ASN A 160 -8.61 -6.72 -10.96
CA ASN A 160 -9.49 -7.45 -11.88
C ASN A 160 -9.05 -8.90 -11.98
#